data_fc58bf63cdcd2745f61967fb58468d9b
#
_entry.id   fc58bf63cdcd2745f61967fb58468d9b
#
_cell.length_a   1.000
_cell.length_b   1.000
_cell.length_c   1.000
_cell.angle_alpha   90.00
_cell.angle_beta   90.00
_cell.angle_gamma   90.00
#
_symmetry.space_group_name_H-M   'P 1'
#
loop_
_entity.id
_entity.type
_entity.pdbx_description
1 polymer ?
#
loop_
_entity_poly.entity_id
_entity_poly.type
_entity_poly.pdbx_seq_one_letter_code
_entity_poly.pdbx_strand_id
1 'polypeptide(L)'
;EKSGEIFLDSTFASSNEYKVGDKVALREEGDSPVLVTTEYTVVGTGRSPLYISFNRGNTTLGTGEVNGFGYVLPEDFDQEIYTQIYVTVHGAKGLTSYTDGYENLIAKIKDRVENIADDRCQIRLASVKADAQEEIDDAQKKLDDGKKEADEKLADAKEELDKGEKDLEDGRKEYE
;
A
#
# COMPACT_ATOMS: atom_id res chain seq x y z
N GLU A 1 -21.02 -11.58 1.32
CA GLU A 1 -19.93 -10.69 0.86
C GLU A 1 -18.62 -11.45 0.90
N LYS A 2 -17.84 -11.36 -0.19
CA LYS A 2 -16.52 -11.99 -0.34
C LYS A 2 -15.63 -11.08 -1.19
N SER A 3 -14.32 -11.30 -1.13
CA SER A 3 -13.35 -10.58 -1.95
C SER A 3 -13.73 -10.62 -3.44
N GLY A 4 -13.52 -9.51 -4.14
CA GLY A 4 -13.95 -9.34 -5.52
C GLY A 4 -15.42 -8.93 -5.71
N GLU A 5 -16.12 -8.56 -4.63
CA GLU A 5 -17.47 -7.99 -4.65
C GLU A 5 -17.43 -6.50 -4.32
N ILE A 6 -18.28 -5.70 -5.01
CA ILE A 6 -18.37 -4.27 -4.79
C ILE A 6 -19.81 -3.82 -4.59
N PHE A 7 -20.03 -2.94 -3.61
CA PHE A 7 -21.27 -2.21 -3.42
C PHE A 7 -21.08 -0.80 -3.98
N LEU A 8 -21.83 -0.44 -5.03
CA LEU A 8 -21.67 0.82 -5.75
C LEU A 8 -22.62 1.92 -5.26
N ASP A 9 -22.17 3.15 -5.40
CA ASP A 9 -23.03 4.31 -5.36
C ASP A 9 -24.18 4.19 -6.36
N SER A 10 -25.41 4.34 -5.87
CA SER A 10 -26.61 4.20 -6.70
C SER A 10 -26.69 5.21 -7.84
N THR A 11 -26.19 6.43 -7.64
CA THR A 11 -26.16 7.47 -8.68
C THR A 11 -25.18 7.12 -9.78
N PHE A 12 -23.97 6.71 -9.39
CA PHE A 12 -22.94 6.27 -10.32
C PHE A 12 -23.39 5.03 -11.11
N ALA A 13 -23.96 4.04 -10.42
CA ALA A 13 -24.47 2.83 -11.05
C ALA A 13 -25.57 3.15 -12.07
N SER A 14 -26.53 4.00 -11.70
CA SER A 14 -27.62 4.40 -12.63
C SER A 14 -27.11 5.18 -13.84
N SER A 15 -26.16 6.09 -13.65
CA SER A 15 -25.62 6.92 -14.75
C SER A 15 -24.77 6.11 -15.73
N ASN A 16 -24.21 4.99 -15.29
CA ASN A 16 -23.40 4.10 -16.12
C ASN A 16 -24.08 2.76 -16.42
N GLU A 17 -25.38 2.65 -16.14
CA GLU A 17 -26.23 1.49 -16.42
C GLU A 17 -25.81 0.17 -15.73
N TYR A 18 -24.99 0.24 -14.65
CA TYR A 18 -24.58 -0.93 -13.89
C TYR A 18 -25.73 -1.53 -13.08
N LYS A 19 -25.81 -2.86 -13.10
CA LYS A 19 -26.79 -3.67 -12.37
C LYS A 19 -26.09 -4.67 -11.47
N VAL A 20 -26.79 -5.18 -10.48
CA VAL A 20 -26.32 -6.29 -9.64
C VAL A 20 -26.00 -7.49 -10.53
N GLY A 21 -24.80 -8.03 -10.36
CA GLY A 21 -24.24 -9.12 -11.17
C GLY A 21 -23.28 -8.66 -12.28
N ASP A 22 -23.29 -7.39 -12.65
CA ASP A 22 -22.36 -6.86 -13.63
C ASP A 22 -20.92 -6.79 -13.08
N LYS A 23 -19.96 -6.82 -13.99
CA LYS A 23 -18.55 -6.64 -13.66
C LYS A 23 -18.12 -5.21 -13.88
N VAL A 24 -17.35 -4.72 -12.93
CA VAL A 24 -16.74 -3.38 -12.96
C VAL A 24 -15.23 -3.53 -12.84
N ALA A 25 -14.51 -2.88 -13.75
CA ALA A 25 -13.05 -2.79 -13.66
C ALA A 25 -12.65 -1.47 -13.00
N LEU A 26 -11.88 -1.55 -11.93
CA LEU A 26 -11.25 -0.40 -11.28
C LEU A 26 -9.83 -0.25 -11.83
N ARG A 27 -9.51 0.93 -12.34
CA ARG A 27 -8.16 1.27 -12.75
C ARG A 27 -7.57 2.25 -11.74
N GLU A 28 -6.43 1.89 -11.20
CA GLU A 28 -5.66 2.77 -10.36
C GLU A 28 -4.69 3.60 -11.22
N GLU A 29 -4.49 4.86 -10.85
CA GLU A 29 -3.46 5.71 -11.43
C GLU A 29 -2.29 5.79 -10.43
N GLY A 30 -1.10 5.40 -10.88
CA GLY A 30 0.13 5.41 -10.09
C GLY A 30 0.89 4.09 -10.13
N ASP A 31 2.09 4.12 -9.57
CA ASP A 31 3.03 2.98 -9.62
C ASP A 31 2.85 1.99 -8.46
N SER A 32 1.98 2.32 -7.50
CA SER A 32 1.74 1.49 -6.31
C SER A 32 0.26 1.13 -6.21
N PRO A 33 -0.15 -0.04 -6.72
CA PRO A 33 -1.54 -0.47 -6.62
C PRO A 33 -1.94 -0.66 -5.16
N VAL A 34 -3.17 -0.26 -4.85
CA VAL A 34 -3.78 -0.31 -3.51
C VAL A 34 -4.73 -1.49 -3.40
N LEU A 35 -5.26 -1.95 -4.54
CA LEU A 35 -6.23 -3.03 -4.61
C LEU A 35 -5.57 -4.35 -5.03
N VAL A 36 -5.94 -5.42 -4.35
CA VAL A 36 -5.49 -6.79 -4.66
C VAL A 36 -6.04 -7.28 -6.01
N THR A 37 -7.24 -6.82 -6.37
CA THR A 37 -7.89 -7.13 -7.65
C THR A 37 -8.41 -5.88 -8.32
N THR A 38 -8.47 -5.90 -9.63
CA THR A 38 -8.98 -4.80 -10.46
C THR A 38 -10.37 -5.07 -11.04
N GLU A 39 -10.90 -6.28 -10.92
CA GLU A 39 -12.23 -6.67 -11.41
C GLU A 39 -13.13 -7.07 -10.25
N TYR A 40 -14.27 -6.41 -10.15
CA TYR A 40 -15.27 -6.63 -9.10
C TYR A 40 -16.63 -6.94 -9.68
N THR A 41 -17.41 -7.75 -8.96
CA THR A 41 -18.81 -8.02 -9.27
C THR A 41 -19.71 -7.12 -8.42
N VAL A 42 -20.62 -6.39 -9.04
CA VAL A 42 -21.61 -5.54 -8.34
C VAL A 42 -22.58 -6.42 -7.57
N VAL A 43 -22.59 -6.30 -6.24
CA VAL A 43 -23.50 -7.07 -5.37
C VAL A 43 -24.66 -6.23 -4.82
N GLY A 44 -24.58 -4.93 -4.98
CA GLY A 44 -25.62 -4.01 -4.55
C GLY A 44 -25.31 -2.57 -4.91
N THR A 45 -26.30 -1.72 -4.76
CA THR A 45 -26.15 -0.27 -4.94
C THR A 45 -26.84 0.49 -3.82
N GLY A 46 -26.31 1.65 -3.46
CA GLY A 46 -26.90 2.46 -2.40
C GLY A 46 -26.30 3.85 -2.28
N ARG A 47 -26.67 4.53 -1.20
CA ARG A 47 -26.20 5.88 -0.86
C ARG A 47 -25.39 5.83 0.42
N SER A 48 -24.40 6.72 0.54
CA SER A 48 -23.61 6.87 1.75
C SER A 48 -23.95 8.18 2.46
N PRO A 49 -24.06 8.19 3.79
CA PRO A 49 -24.20 9.42 4.56
C PRO A 49 -22.96 10.34 4.48
N LEU A 50 -21.84 9.82 4.02
CA LEU A 50 -20.62 10.60 3.80
C LEU A 50 -20.70 11.45 2.51
N TYR A 51 -21.60 11.11 1.59
CA TYR A 51 -21.76 11.75 0.28
C TYR A 51 -23.20 12.21 0.07
N ILE A 52 -23.69 13.10 0.95
CA ILE A 52 -25.07 13.62 0.91
C ILE A 52 -25.26 14.79 -0.08
N SER A 53 -24.17 15.44 -0.51
CA SER A 53 -24.18 16.54 -1.48
C SER A 53 -24.02 16.03 -2.91
N PHE A 54 -24.52 16.80 -3.88
CA PHE A 54 -24.26 16.57 -5.30
C PHE A 54 -22.77 16.74 -5.63
N ASN A 55 -22.11 17.71 -5.01
CA ASN A 55 -20.66 17.85 -5.07
C ASN A 55 -20.05 16.93 -3.99
N ARG A 56 -19.42 15.84 -4.44
CA ARG A 56 -18.83 14.81 -3.58
C ARG A 56 -17.38 15.06 -3.21
N GLY A 57 -16.85 16.20 -3.63
CA GLY A 57 -15.47 16.58 -3.42
C GLY A 57 -14.62 16.53 -4.69
N ASN A 58 -13.37 16.92 -4.53
CA ASN A 58 -12.40 16.96 -5.61
C ASN A 58 -11.40 15.81 -5.43
N THR A 59 -10.84 15.38 -6.56
CA THR A 59 -9.74 14.41 -6.62
C THR A 59 -8.64 14.97 -7.52
N THR A 60 -7.45 14.40 -7.44
CA THR A 60 -6.35 14.68 -8.37
C THR A 60 -6.40 13.80 -9.61
N LEU A 61 -7.37 12.86 -9.66
CA LEU A 61 -7.50 11.87 -10.71
C LEU A 61 -8.57 12.26 -11.74
N GLY A 62 -8.41 11.81 -12.97
CA GLY A 62 -9.39 11.94 -14.04
C GLY A 62 -9.85 13.37 -14.29
N THR A 63 -11.15 13.64 -14.15
CA THR A 63 -11.75 14.98 -14.36
C THR A 63 -11.51 15.94 -13.21
N GLY A 64 -10.91 15.50 -12.11
CA GLY A 64 -10.75 16.29 -10.88
C GLY A 64 -11.97 16.29 -9.96
N GLU A 65 -13.02 15.55 -10.29
CA GLU A 65 -14.24 15.45 -9.50
C GLU A 65 -14.50 14.00 -9.03
N VAL A 66 -15.03 13.84 -7.82
CA VAL A 66 -15.50 12.54 -7.32
C VAL A 66 -16.89 12.26 -7.88
N ASN A 67 -16.99 11.36 -8.84
CA ASN A 67 -18.24 11.02 -9.53
C ASN A 67 -19.05 9.91 -8.84
N GLY A 68 -18.40 9.09 -8.02
CA GLY A 68 -19.04 7.99 -7.31
C GLY A 68 -18.13 7.40 -6.25
N PHE A 69 -18.68 6.43 -5.53
CA PHE A 69 -17.92 5.64 -4.56
C PHE A 69 -18.27 4.16 -4.69
N GLY A 70 -17.39 3.31 -4.22
CA GLY A 70 -17.62 1.88 -4.05
C GLY A 70 -17.14 1.42 -2.69
N TYR A 71 -17.79 0.42 -2.13
CA TYR A 71 -17.33 -0.28 -0.95
C TYR A 71 -16.89 -1.68 -1.35
N VAL A 72 -15.68 -2.03 -0.99
CA VAL A 72 -15.10 -3.38 -1.12
C VAL A 72 -14.69 -3.86 0.27
N LEU A 73 -14.33 -5.12 0.40
CA LEU A 73 -13.92 -5.65 1.69
C LEU A 73 -12.49 -5.19 2.06
N PRO A 74 -12.15 -5.15 3.36
CA PRO A 74 -10.82 -4.78 3.80
C PRO A 74 -9.70 -5.64 3.18
N GLU A 75 -9.95 -6.91 2.97
CA GLU A 75 -9.01 -7.86 2.34
C GLU A 75 -8.75 -7.60 0.85
N ASP A 76 -9.53 -6.74 0.22
CA ASP A 76 -9.29 -6.30 -1.15
C ASP A 76 -8.27 -5.15 -1.24
N PHE A 77 -7.82 -4.62 -0.08
CA PHE A 77 -6.79 -3.58 -0.02
C PHE A 77 -5.43 -4.19 0.37
N ASP A 78 -4.42 -3.89 -0.43
CA ASP A 78 -3.00 -4.17 -0.12
C ASP A 78 -2.34 -2.94 0.51
N GLN A 79 -2.88 -2.49 1.64
CA GLN A 79 -2.36 -1.36 2.40
C GLN A 79 -2.47 -1.58 3.90
N GLU A 80 -1.39 -1.25 4.61
CA GLU A 80 -1.34 -1.29 6.07
C GLU A 80 -1.89 -0.02 6.74
N ILE A 81 -2.13 1.04 5.98
CA ILE A 81 -2.51 2.35 6.51
C ILE A 81 -3.89 2.77 6.03
N TYR A 82 -4.65 3.36 6.94
CA TYR A 82 -5.93 3.98 6.63
C TYR A 82 -5.73 5.44 6.26
N THR A 83 -6.39 5.89 5.19
CA THR A 83 -6.39 7.30 4.80
C THR A 83 -7.31 8.15 5.66
N GLN A 84 -8.38 7.54 6.20
CA GLN A 84 -9.35 8.19 7.08
C GLN A 84 -9.86 7.23 8.14
N ILE A 85 -10.12 7.74 9.34
CA ILE A 85 -10.73 7.01 10.45
C ILE A 85 -11.94 7.80 10.94
N TYR A 86 -13.11 7.16 10.96
CA TYR A 86 -14.32 7.75 11.50
C TYR A 86 -14.59 7.21 12.90
N VAL A 87 -14.75 8.12 13.86
CA VAL A 87 -14.97 7.77 15.25
C VAL A 87 -16.37 8.18 15.66
N THR A 88 -17.15 7.23 16.18
CA THR A 88 -18.46 7.52 16.80
C THR A 88 -18.28 7.71 18.30
N VAL A 89 -18.90 8.78 18.82
CA VAL A 89 -18.78 9.13 20.25
C VAL A 89 -20.04 8.67 20.98
N HIS A 90 -19.86 7.80 21.99
CA HIS A 90 -20.96 7.33 22.80
C HIS A 90 -21.65 8.51 23.51
N GLY A 91 -22.99 8.56 23.45
CA GLY A 91 -23.80 9.64 24.02
C GLY A 91 -23.97 10.86 23.11
N ALA A 92 -23.16 11.05 22.08
CA ALA A 92 -23.29 12.21 21.18
C ALA A 92 -24.62 12.23 20.39
N LYS A 93 -25.14 11.05 20.04
CA LYS A 93 -26.41 10.91 19.30
C LYS A 93 -27.62 11.48 20.07
N GLY A 94 -27.57 11.51 21.40
CA GLY A 94 -28.63 12.07 22.26
C GLY A 94 -28.54 13.57 22.46
N LEU A 95 -27.51 14.23 21.94
CA LEU A 95 -27.28 15.66 22.07
C LEU A 95 -27.59 16.38 20.74
N THR A 96 -28.06 17.60 20.83
CA THR A 96 -28.25 18.45 19.64
C THR A 96 -26.88 18.96 19.20
N SER A 97 -26.54 18.78 17.92
CA SER A 97 -25.32 19.28 17.30
C SER A 97 -25.19 20.79 17.50
N TYR A 98 -23.96 21.26 17.67
CA TYR A 98 -23.62 22.70 17.87
C TYR A 98 -24.15 23.29 19.19
N THR A 99 -24.50 22.48 20.19
CA THR A 99 -24.73 22.93 21.54
C THR A 99 -23.50 22.73 22.40
N ASP A 100 -23.34 23.53 23.47
CA ASP A 100 -22.20 23.42 24.41
C ASP A 100 -22.02 21.99 24.96
N GLY A 101 -23.14 21.31 25.23
CA GLY A 101 -23.11 19.92 25.69
C GLY A 101 -22.50 18.96 24.67
N TYR A 102 -22.84 19.10 23.39
CA TYR A 102 -22.30 18.32 22.30
C TYR A 102 -20.80 18.65 22.07
N GLU A 103 -20.49 19.95 21.96
CA GLU A 103 -19.11 20.39 21.70
C GLU A 103 -18.15 20.00 22.84
N ASN A 104 -18.56 20.14 24.08
CA ASN A 104 -17.75 19.71 25.22
C ASN A 104 -17.50 18.18 25.24
N LEU A 105 -18.50 17.38 24.83
CA LEU A 105 -18.31 15.94 24.73
C LEU A 105 -17.34 15.58 23.60
N ILE A 106 -17.49 16.19 22.42
CA ILE A 106 -16.61 15.96 21.28
C ILE A 106 -15.19 16.42 21.57
N ALA A 107 -15.00 17.62 22.17
CA ALA A 107 -13.68 18.16 22.50
C ALA A 107 -12.88 17.19 23.39
N LYS A 108 -13.52 16.63 24.43
CA LYS A 108 -12.86 15.64 25.31
C LYS A 108 -12.38 14.39 24.57
N ILE A 109 -13.13 13.94 23.57
CA ILE A 109 -12.73 12.76 22.78
C ILE A 109 -11.65 13.15 21.78
N LYS A 110 -11.78 14.33 21.17
CA LYS A 110 -10.76 14.88 20.26
C LYS A 110 -9.40 14.99 20.94
N ASP A 111 -9.35 15.61 22.13
CA ASP A 111 -8.11 15.74 22.92
C ASP A 111 -7.47 14.36 23.22
N ARG A 112 -8.31 13.35 23.53
CA ARG A 112 -7.81 12.00 23.76
C ARG A 112 -7.23 11.35 22.49
N VAL A 113 -7.86 11.57 21.33
CA VAL A 113 -7.37 11.05 20.05
C VAL A 113 -6.08 11.76 19.66
N GLU A 114 -6.00 13.08 19.82
CA GLU A 114 -4.80 13.87 19.55
C GLU A 114 -3.61 13.43 20.44
N ASN A 115 -3.84 13.18 21.71
CA ASN A 115 -2.79 12.68 22.62
C ASN A 115 -2.26 11.28 22.23
N ILE A 116 -3.11 10.44 21.61
CA ILE A 116 -2.69 9.12 21.13
C ILE A 116 -1.95 9.23 19.78
N ALA A 117 -2.25 10.24 18.98
CA ALA A 117 -1.71 10.38 17.63
C ALA A 117 -0.19 10.50 17.63
N ASP A 118 0.38 11.32 18.54
CA ASP A 118 1.83 11.52 18.63
C ASP A 118 2.56 10.24 18.98
N ASP A 119 2.07 9.50 19.98
CA ASP A 119 2.64 8.20 20.37
C ASP A 119 2.57 7.19 19.21
N ARG A 120 1.45 7.15 18.51
CA ARG A 120 1.26 6.26 17.35
C ARG A 120 2.16 6.64 16.19
N CYS A 121 2.36 7.92 15.93
CA CYS A 121 3.31 8.40 14.92
C CYS A 121 4.74 7.95 15.24
N GLN A 122 5.18 8.04 16.50
CA GLN A 122 6.50 7.59 16.91
C GLN A 122 6.67 6.08 16.74
N ILE A 123 5.66 5.29 17.14
CA ILE A 123 5.68 3.83 16.98
C ILE A 123 5.76 3.46 15.51
N ARG A 124 4.95 4.08 14.65
CA ARG A 124 4.97 3.80 13.21
C ARG A 124 6.30 4.21 12.57
N LEU A 125 6.83 5.36 12.92
CA LEU A 125 8.14 5.80 12.44
C LEU A 125 9.25 4.82 12.82
N ALA A 126 9.21 4.30 14.05
CA ALA A 126 10.17 3.29 14.50
C ALA A 126 10.04 1.98 13.71
N SER A 127 8.80 1.52 13.47
CA SER A 127 8.53 0.33 12.64
C SER A 127 9.07 0.50 11.23
N VAL A 128 8.69 1.57 10.52
CA VAL A 128 9.15 1.83 9.14
C VAL A 128 10.67 1.91 9.04
N LYS A 129 11.33 2.51 10.04
CA LYS A 129 12.79 2.55 10.08
C LYS A 129 13.42 1.17 10.30
N ALA A 130 12.81 0.33 11.14
CA ALA A 130 13.29 -1.02 11.38
C ALA A 130 13.16 -1.89 10.12
N ASP A 131 12.00 -1.84 9.45
CA ASP A 131 11.74 -2.57 8.21
C ASP A 131 12.74 -2.17 7.11
N ALA A 132 12.95 -0.85 6.93
CA ALA A 132 13.93 -0.35 5.95
C ALA A 132 15.37 -0.73 6.30
N GLN A 133 15.72 -0.79 7.60
CA GLN A 133 17.06 -1.22 8.03
C GLN A 133 17.26 -2.71 7.75
N GLU A 134 16.26 -3.55 7.97
CA GLU A 134 16.32 -4.98 7.67
C GLU A 134 16.55 -5.21 6.16
N GLU A 135 15.85 -4.46 5.29
CA GLU A 135 16.06 -4.54 3.84
C GLU A 135 17.49 -4.15 3.43
N ILE A 136 18.06 -3.10 4.07
CA ILE A 136 19.44 -2.66 3.82
C ILE A 136 20.42 -3.72 4.28
N ASP A 137 20.23 -4.30 5.46
CA ASP A 137 21.11 -5.31 6.01
C ASP A 137 21.11 -6.59 5.15
N ASP A 138 19.95 -6.99 4.65
CA ASP A 138 19.81 -8.11 3.71
C ASP A 138 20.49 -7.83 2.36
N ALA A 139 20.35 -6.62 1.84
CA ALA A 139 21.03 -6.21 0.60
C ALA A 139 22.55 -6.18 0.77
N GLN A 140 23.03 -5.67 1.90
CA GLN A 140 24.46 -5.64 2.23
C GLN A 140 25.03 -7.06 2.32
N LYS A 141 24.31 -7.97 3.00
CA LYS A 141 24.72 -9.37 3.10
C LYS A 141 24.83 -10.03 1.72
N LYS A 142 23.83 -9.84 0.86
CA LYS A 142 23.88 -10.36 -0.53
C LYS A 142 25.05 -9.80 -1.32
N LEU A 143 25.38 -8.53 -1.12
CA LEU A 143 26.53 -7.89 -1.76
C LEU A 143 27.84 -8.48 -1.26
N ASP A 144 27.99 -8.71 0.03
CA ASP A 144 29.20 -9.27 0.63
C ASP A 144 29.40 -10.74 0.21
N ASP A 145 28.33 -11.54 0.17
CA ASP A 145 28.35 -12.91 -0.34
C ASP A 145 28.73 -12.94 -1.84
N GLY A 146 28.18 -12.03 -2.64
CA GLY A 146 28.52 -11.91 -4.06
C GLY A 146 29.98 -11.48 -4.30
N LYS A 147 30.50 -10.57 -3.49
CA LYS A 147 31.93 -10.21 -3.55
C LYS A 147 32.83 -11.39 -3.22
N LYS A 148 32.52 -12.13 -2.16
CA LYS A 148 33.29 -13.31 -1.77
C LYS A 148 33.32 -14.36 -2.88
N GLU A 149 32.14 -14.65 -3.49
CA GLU A 149 32.06 -15.58 -4.62
C GLU A 149 32.88 -15.10 -5.83
N ALA A 150 32.88 -13.79 -6.10
CA ALA A 150 33.67 -13.21 -7.18
C ALA A 150 35.20 -13.30 -6.90
N ASP A 151 35.60 -13.02 -5.67
CA ASP A 151 37.01 -13.13 -5.26
C ASP A 151 37.51 -14.58 -5.32
N GLU A 152 36.70 -15.55 -4.90
CA GLU A 152 37.01 -16.99 -5.03
C GLU A 152 37.20 -17.40 -6.50
N LYS A 153 36.23 -17.01 -7.37
CA LYS A 153 36.34 -17.31 -8.83
C LYS A 153 37.54 -16.64 -9.49
N LEU A 154 37.88 -15.42 -9.06
CA LEU A 154 39.09 -14.73 -9.55
C LEU A 154 40.39 -15.42 -9.10
N ALA A 155 40.42 -15.91 -7.87
CA ALA A 155 41.55 -16.68 -7.36
C ALA A 155 41.76 -17.99 -8.15
N ASP A 156 40.67 -18.74 -8.35
CA ASP A 156 40.67 -19.99 -9.11
C ASP A 156 41.15 -19.76 -10.57
N ALA A 157 40.59 -18.73 -11.23
CA ALA A 157 40.97 -18.39 -12.60
C ALA A 157 42.44 -17.97 -12.71
N LYS A 158 42.95 -17.28 -11.70
CA LYS A 158 44.39 -16.90 -11.66
C LYS A 158 45.29 -18.10 -11.48
N GLU A 159 44.90 -19.06 -10.63
CA GLU A 159 45.64 -20.30 -10.45
C GLU A 159 45.69 -21.14 -11.75
N GLU A 160 44.56 -21.23 -12.48
CA GLU A 160 44.51 -21.92 -13.77
C GLU A 160 45.38 -21.20 -14.82
N LEU A 161 45.40 -19.87 -14.84
CA LEU A 161 46.26 -19.08 -15.75
C LEU A 161 47.74 -19.32 -15.47
N ASP A 162 48.15 -19.23 -14.20
CA ASP A 162 49.55 -19.46 -13.77
C ASP A 162 50.00 -20.88 -14.13
N LYS A 163 49.12 -21.87 -14.01
CA LYS A 163 49.38 -23.24 -14.44
C LYS A 163 49.52 -23.37 -15.95
N GLY A 164 48.63 -22.74 -16.71
CA GLY A 164 48.69 -22.73 -18.17
C GLY A 164 49.96 -22.05 -18.71
N GLU A 165 50.40 -20.95 -18.08
CA GLU A 165 51.65 -20.28 -18.43
C GLU A 165 52.87 -21.18 -18.19
N LYS A 166 52.91 -21.92 -17.08
CA LYS A 166 53.97 -22.86 -16.77
C LYS A 166 53.99 -24.03 -17.75
N ASP A 167 52.86 -24.61 -18.06
CA ASP A 167 52.77 -25.72 -19.02
C ASP A 167 53.22 -25.26 -20.43
N LEU A 168 52.90 -24.01 -20.81
CA LEU A 168 53.36 -23.42 -22.07
C LEU A 168 54.88 -23.21 -22.08
N GLU A 169 55.46 -22.74 -20.98
CA GLU A 169 56.91 -22.54 -20.84
C GLU A 169 57.68 -23.88 -20.90
N ASP A 170 57.17 -24.90 -20.21
CA ASP A 170 57.75 -26.22 -20.22
C ASP A 170 57.66 -26.89 -21.61
N GLY A 171 56.50 -26.76 -22.33
CA GLY A 171 56.34 -27.22 -23.69
C GLY A 171 57.26 -26.49 -24.70
N ARG A 172 57.60 -25.22 -24.48
CA ARG A 172 58.59 -24.50 -25.32
C ARG A 172 59.98 -25.05 -25.14
N LYS A 173 60.35 -25.41 -23.92
CA LYS A 173 61.69 -25.99 -23.63
C LYS A 173 61.86 -27.39 -24.21
N GLU A 174 60.84 -28.15 -24.43
CA GLU A 174 60.90 -29.45 -25.09
C GLU A 174 61.03 -29.36 -26.61
N TYR A 175 60.77 -28.22 -27.22
CA TYR A 175 60.87 -28.01 -28.68
C TYR A 175 62.14 -27.33 -29.11
N GLU A 176 62.93 -26.82 -28.19
CA GLU A 176 64.33 -26.30 -28.43
C GLU A 176 65.38 -27.40 -28.24
#